data_1647fe3cbda9f04a6001594c6815db80
#
_entry.id   1647fe3cbda9f04a6001594c6815db80
#
_cell.length_a   1.000
_cell.length_b   1.000
_cell.length_c   1.000
_cell.angle_alpha   90.00
_cell.angle_beta   90.00
_cell.angle_gamma   90.00
#
_symmetry.space_group_name_H-M   'P 1'
#
loop_
_entity.id
_entity.type
_entity.pdbx_description
1 polymer ?
#
loop_
_entity_poly.entity_id
_entity_poly.type
_entity_poly.pdbx_seq_one_letter_code
_entity_poly.pdbx_strand_id
1 'polypeptide(L)'
;NKYLGEQQKLLTQKIPEFTDEQKGPRFKQQMRDYLGNIGFNDTEINSVYDHRYVMLVKDAMSYRNLQKAKPQIKKKVANAPKVVKGGVAKSKGQADAEAKRQQLSKLRKTGQVRDAAKFFRNLV
;
A
#
# COMPACT_ATOMS: atom_id res chain seq x y z
N ASN A 1 -5.49 38.05 24.69
CA ASN A 1 -5.99 36.78 24.11
C ASN A 1 -5.14 35.56 24.48
N LYS A 2 -5.09 35.30 25.80
CA LYS A 2 -4.38 34.12 26.37
C LYS A 2 -4.88 32.79 25.78
N TYR A 3 -6.19 32.66 25.60
CA TYR A 3 -6.81 31.46 24.99
C TYR A 3 -6.26 31.15 23.60
N LEU A 4 -6.19 32.11 22.71
CA LEU A 4 -5.68 31.88 21.34
C LEU A 4 -4.21 31.45 21.36
N GLY A 5 -3.39 32.00 22.24
CA GLY A 5 -2.00 31.57 22.39
C GLY A 5 -1.85 30.13 22.90
N GLU A 6 -2.73 29.71 23.81
CA GLU A 6 -2.79 28.35 24.33
C GLU A 6 -3.22 27.36 23.22
N GLN A 7 -4.27 27.72 22.45
CA GLN A 7 -4.71 26.90 21.32
C GLN A 7 -3.62 26.73 20.25
N GLN A 8 -2.86 27.79 19.98
CA GLN A 8 -1.77 27.75 19.01
C GLN A 8 -0.61 26.86 19.49
N LYS A 9 -0.27 26.90 20.78
CA LYS A 9 0.73 25.99 21.38
C LYS A 9 0.27 24.53 21.27
N LEU A 10 -0.99 24.26 21.58
CA LEU A 10 -1.56 22.91 21.47
C LEU A 10 -1.59 22.42 20.02
N LEU A 11 -1.90 23.30 19.06
CA LEU A 11 -1.81 22.96 17.62
C LEU A 11 -0.39 22.58 17.23
N THR A 12 0.62 23.35 17.64
CA THR A 12 2.03 23.05 17.35
C THR A 12 2.45 21.70 17.93
N GLN A 13 2.00 21.39 19.13
CA GLN A 13 2.33 20.10 19.79
C GLN A 13 1.63 18.91 19.18
N LYS A 14 0.35 19.05 18.84
CA LYS A 14 -0.50 17.94 18.35
C LYS A 14 -0.41 17.74 16.84
N ILE A 15 -0.19 18.82 16.10
CA ILE A 15 -0.12 18.82 14.63
C ILE A 15 1.10 19.66 14.21
N PRO A 16 2.32 19.13 14.32
CA PRO A 16 3.53 19.87 13.95
C PRO A 16 3.52 20.33 12.49
N GLU A 17 2.83 19.60 11.61
CA GLU A 17 2.64 19.97 10.20
C GLU A 17 1.92 21.30 10.00
N PHE A 18 1.10 21.75 10.98
CA PHE A 18 0.32 22.98 10.91
C PHE A 18 1.20 24.23 11.01
N THR A 19 2.31 24.14 11.74
CA THR A 19 3.26 25.24 11.99
C THR A 19 4.54 25.14 11.18
N ASP A 20 4.72 24.05 10.43
CA ASP A 20 5.84 23.86 9.51
C ASP A 20 5.82 24.91 8.40
N GLU A 21 6.95 25.57 8.13
CA GLU A 21 7.03 26.66 7.15
C GLU A 21 6.71 26.21 5.72
N GLN A 22 7.07 24.99 5.36
CA GLN A 22 6.85 24.46 4.00
C GLN A 22 5.51 23.74 3.86
N LYS A 23 5.13 22.96 4.86
CA LYS A 23 3.93 22.10 4.82
C LYS A 23 2.70 22.83 5.35
N GLY A 24 2.87 23.75 6.31
CA GLY A 24 1.78 24.43 7.00
C GLY A 24 0.86 25.21 6.06
N PRO A 25 1.36 26.05 5.15
CA PRO A 25 0.50 26.77 4.21
C PRO A 25 -0.33 25.82 3.32
N ARG A 26 0.29 24.76 2.82
CA ARG A 26 -0.39 23.73 2.00
C ARG A 26 -1.44 22.98 2.81
N PHE A 27 -1.12 22.61 4.04
CA PHE A 27 -2.05 21.91 4.92
C PHE A 27 -3.28 22.78 5.26
N LYS A 28 -3.07 24.05 5.58
CA LYS A 28 -4.15 25.02 5.83
C LYS A 28 -5.05 25.19 4.60
N GLN A 29 -4.45 25.28 3.41
CA GLN A 29 -5.22 25.37 2.18
C GLN A 29 -6.06 24.11 1.94
N GLN A 30 -5.50 22.93 2.11
CA GLN A 30 -6.23 21.67 1.98
C GLN A 30 -7.41 21.56 2.95
N MET A 31 -7.23 22.02 4.20
CA MET A 31 -8.32 22.06 5.18
C MET A 31 -9.42 23.03 4.76
N ARG A 32 -9.05 24.22 4.27
CA ARG A 32 -9.99 25.22 3.78
C ARG A 32 -10.79 24.70 2.59
N ASP A 33 -10.13 24.10 1.61
CA ASP A 33 -10.76 23.48 0.44
C ASP A 33 -11.70 22.33 0.86
N TYR A 34 -11.27 21.53 1.81
CA TYR A 34 -12.06 20.42 2.32
C TYR A 34 -13.35 20.92 3.01
N LEU A 35 -13.24 21.90 3.90
CA LEU A 35 -14.38 22.49 4.60
C LEU A 35 -15.32 23.23 3.64
N GLY A 36 -14.80 23.97 2.68
CA GLY A 36 -15.59 24.61 1.63
C GLY A 36 -16.39 23.61 0.77
N ASN A 37 -15.77 22.49 0.42
CA ASN A 37 -16.44 21.41 -0.31
C ASN A 37 -17.57 20.71 0.49
N ILE A 38 -17.56 20.83 1.80
CA ILE A 38 -18.64 20.31 2.67
C ILE A 38 -19.77 21.33 2.83
N GLY A 39 -19.50 22.60 2.53
CA GLY A 39 -20.48 23.69 2.59
C GLY A 39 -20.20 24.75 3.65
N PHE A 40 -19.03 24.72 4.31
CA PHE A 40 -18.62 25.79 5.22
C PHE A 40 -18.22 27.04 4.44
N ASN A 41 -18.67 28.20 4.92
CA ASN A 41 -18.24 29.47 4.38
C ASN A 41 -16.95 29.96 5.04
N ASP A 42 -16.30 30.97 4.44
CA ASP A 42 -15.02 31.50 4.94
C ASP A 42 -15.11 32.06 6.35
N THR A 43 -16.24 32.63 6.74
CA THR A 43 -16.45 33.17 8.09
C THR A 43 -16.46 32.05 9.12
N GLU A 44 -17.14 30.97 8.82
CA GLU A 44 -17.20 29.77 9.67
C GLU A 44 -15.81 29.11 9.79
N ILE A 45 -15.10 28.98 8.68
CA ILE A 45 -13.74 28.42 8.65
C ILE A 45 -12.79 29.24 9.49
N ASN A 46 -12.84 30.57 9.35
CA ASN A 46 -11.98 31.49 10.10
C ASN A 46 -12.35 31.59 11.59
N SER A 47 -13.53 31.15 12.00
CA SER A 47 -13.96 31.11 13.41
C SER A 47 -13.48 29.89 14.19
N VAL A 48 -12.87 28.92 13.51
CA VAL A 48 -12.34 27.69 14.12
C VAL A 48 -10.98 27.96 14.75
N TYR A 49 -10.98 28.27 16.04
CA TYR A 49 -9.74 28.55 16.80
C TYR A 49 -9.30 27.39 17.71
N ASP A 50 -10.19 26.45 18.01
CA ASP A 50 -9.93 25.35 18.92
C ASP A 50 -9.15 24.24 18.21
N HIS A 51 -7.99 23.86 18.78
CA HIS A 51 -7.13 22.81 18.23
C HIS A 51 -7.84 21.47 18.03
N ARG A 52 -8.86 21.15 18.84
CA ARG A 52 -9.64 19.90 18.75
C ARG A 52 -10.44 19.83 17.46
N TYR A 53 -11.04 20.95 17.03
CA TYR A 53 -11.72 21.01 15.73
C TYR A 53 -10.75 20.82 14.58
N VAL A 54 -9.57 21.43 14.65
CA VAL A 54 -8.54 21.26 13.62
C VAL A 54 -8.10 19.78 13.52
N MET A 55 -7.96 19.10 14.66
CA MET A 55 -7.67 17.65 14.67
C MET A 55 -8.79 16.84 14.03
N LEU A 56 -10.05 17.08 14.39
CA LEU A 56 -11.21 16.39 13.79
C LEU A 56 -11.27 16.61 12.27
N VAL A 57 -11.02 17.83 11.80
CA VAL A 57 -11.01 18.13 10.36
C VAL A 57 -9.85 17.40 9.67
N LYS A 58 -8.66 17.36 10.27
CA LYS A 58 -7.52 16.58 9.76
C LYS A 58 -7.87 15.11 9.59
N ASP A 59 -8.45 14.50 10.60
CA ASP A 59 -8.80 13.08 10.59
C ASP A 59 -9.89 12.78 9.54
N ALA A 60 -10.93 13.62 9.46
CA ALA A 60 -11.98 13.50 8.48
C ALA A 60 -11.47 13.66 7.04
N MET A 61 -10.58 14.64 6.80
CA MET A 61 -9.93 14.85 5.51
C MET A 61 -9.05 13.66 5.13
N SER A 62 -8.25 13.15 6.05
CA SER A 62 -7.39 11.98 5.85
C SER A 62 -8.20 10.73 5.52
N TYR A 63 -9.28 10.49 6.23
CA TYR A 63 -10.20 9.39 5.97
C TYR A 63 -10.81 9.46 4.56
N ARG A 64 -11.30 10.62 4.14
CA ARG A 64 -11.86 10.79 2.78
C ARG A 64 -10.81 10.62 1.69
N ASN A 65 -9.60 11.13 1.90
CA ASN A 65 -8.50 10.93 0.97
C ASN A 65 -8.13 9.44 0.85
N LEU A 66 -8.11 8.71 1.95
CA LEU A 66 -7.91 7.26 1.95
C LEU A 66 -9.02 6.53 1.19
N GLN A 67 -10.28 6.90 1.39
CA GLN A 67 -11.41 6.31 0.66
C GLN A 67 -11.30 6.54 -0.86
N LYS A 68 -10.92 7.75 -1.29
CA LYS A 68 -10.68 8.06 -2.71
C LYS A 68 -9.49 7.27 -3.28
N ALA A 69 -8.45 7.02 -2.49
CA ALA A 69 -7.26 6.29 -2.91
C ALA A 69 -7.46 4.77 -2.98
N LYS A 70 -8.39 4.20 -2.21
CA LYS A 70 -8.65 2.74 -2.15
C LYS A 70 -8.80 2.05 -3.51
N PRO A 71 -9.57 2.57 -4.49
CA PRO A 71 -9.71 1.91 -5.79
C PRO A 71 -8.38 1.84 -6.55
N GLN A 72 -7.58 2.89 -6.47
CA GLN A 72 -6.27 2.95 -7.14
C GLN A 72 -5.26 2.00 -6.47
N ILE A 73 -5.27 1.93 -5.14
CA ILE A 73 -4.43 1.00 -4.37
C ILE A 73 -4.78 -0.44 -4.73
N LYS A 74 -6.07 -0.79 -4.78
CA LYS A 74 -6.53 -2.13 -5.21
C LYS A 74 -6.03 -2.49 -6.61
N LYS A 75 -6.11 -1.56 -7.58
CA LYS A 75 -5.58 -1.76 -8.93
C LYS A 75 -4.07 -1.96 -8.94
N LYS A 76 -3.31 -1.16 -8.19
CA LYS A 76 -1.85 -1.31 -8.08
C LYS A 76 -1.46 -2.66 -7.48
N VAL A 77 -2.14 -3.09 -6.42
CA VAL A 77 -1.87 -4.39 -5.78
C VAL A 77 -2.23 -5.56 -6.70
N ALA A 78 -3.34 -5.49 -7.43
CA ALA A 78 -3.73 -6.52 -8.39
C ALA A 78 -2.73 -6.66 -9.55
N ASN A 79 -2.12 -5.56 -9.99
CA ASN A 79 -1.14 -5.52 -11.07
C ASN A 79 0.31 -5.68 -10.58
N ALA A 80 0.55 -5.76 -9.27
CA ALA A 80 1.89 -5.97 -8.74
C ALA A 80 2.39 -7.37 -9.13
N PRO A 81 3.68 -7.50 -9.52
CA PRO A 81 4.27 -8.81 -9.78
C PRO A 81 4.10 -9.70 -8.55
N LYS A 82 3.61 -10.93 -8.76
CA LYS A 82 3.55 -11.89 -7.65
C LYS A 82 4.95 -12.11 -7.11
N VAL A 83 5.16 -11.82 -5.84
CA VAL A 83 6.39 -12.17 -5.15
C VAL A 83 6.45 -13.69 -5.08
N VAL A 84 7.21 -14.29 -5.97
CA VAL A 84 7.51 -15.73 -5.90
C VAL A 84 8.44 -15.89 -4.70
N LYS A 85 7.95 -16.51 -3.63
CA LYS A 85 8.81 -16.92 -2.52
C LYS A 85 9.88 -17.81 -3.12
N GLY A 86 11.13 -17.42 -2.99
CA GLY A 86 12.27 -18.26 -3.36
C GLY A 86 12.10 -19.61 -2.66
N GLY A 87 11.88 -20.68 -3.42
CA GLY A 87 11.87 -22.02 -2.88
C GLY A 87 13.24 -22.32 -2.32
N VAL A 88 13.29 -23.18 -1.30
CA VAL A 88 14.58 -23.75 -0.83
C VAL A 88 15.26 -24.37 -2.03
N ALA A 89 16.52 -24.01 -2.28
CA ALA A 89 17.30 -24.59 -3.36
C ALA A 89 17.34 -26.13 -3.17
N LYS A 90 16.78 -26.85 -4.15
CA LYS A 90 16.79 -28.32 -4.12
C LYS A 90 18.23 -28.80 -4.24
N SER A 91 18.62 -29.78 -3.46
CA SER A 91 19.92 -30.45 -3.65
C SER A 91 19.97 -31.11 -5.03
N LYS A 92 21.18 -31.23 -5.61
CA LYS A 92 21.37 -31.84 -6.93
C LYS A 92 20.65 -33.20 -7.05
N GLY A 93 20.78 -34.06 -6.02
CA GLY A 93 20.12 -35.35 -5.99
C GLY A 93 18.57 -35.28 -5.97
N GLN A 94 18.00 -34.27 -5.31
CA GLN A 94 16.54 -34.06 -5.31
C GLN A 94 16.02 -33.56 -6.67
N ALA A 95 16.79 -32.66 -7.31
CA ALA A 95 16.45 -32.17 -8.64
C ALA A 95 16.49 -33.29 -9.69
N ASP A 96 17.52 -34.15 -9.63
CA ASP A 96 17.67 -35.31 -10.53
C ASP A 96 16.57 -36.34 -10.32
N ALA A 97 16.22 -36.65 -9.08
CA ALA A 97 15.15 -37.57 -8.74
C ALA A 97 13.78 -37.06 -9.24
N GLU A 98 13.52 -35.77 -9.13
CA GLU A 98 12.29 -35.15 -9.61
C GLU A 98 12.22 -35.13 -11.14
N ALA A 99 13.34 -34.83 -11.82
CA ALA A 99 13.41 -34.89 -13.29
C ALA A 99 13.13 -36.31 -13.80
N LYS A 100 13.71 -37.34 -13.17
CA LYS A 100 13.43 -38.74 -13.48
C LYS A 100 11.96 -39.10 -13.28
N ARG A 101 11.34 -38.66 -12.18
CA ARG A 101 9.89 -38.90 -11.94
C ARG A 101 9.02 -38.25 -13.01
N GLN A 102 9.35 -37.02 -13.42
CA GLN A 102 8.60 -36.33 -14.49
C GLN A 102 8.74 -37.02 -15.84
N GLN A 103 9.94 -37.50 -16.20
CA GLN A 103 10.17 -38.26 -17.43
C GLN A 103 9.40 -39.59 -17.43
N LEU A 104 9.41 -40.30 -16.30
CA LEU A 104 8.66 -41.53 -16.13
C LEU A 104 7.14 -41.31 -16.23
N SER A 105 6.65 -40.21 -15.63
CA SER A 105 5.24 -39.83 -15.72
C SER A 105 4.83 -39.53 -17.17
N LYS A 106 5.68 -38.82 -17.94
CA LYS A 106 5.44 -38.59 -19.37
C LYS A 106 5.40 -39.88 -20.14
N LEU A 107 6.37 -40.76 -19.93
CA LEU A 107 6.43 -42.05 -20.60
C LEU A 107 5.15 -42.90 -20.34
N ARG A 108 4.69 -42.90 -19.09
CA ARG A 108 3.42 -43.59 -18.73
C ARG A 108 2.18 -43.03 -19.41
N LYS A 109 2.17 -41.70 -19.63
CA LYS A 109 1.03 -41.03 -20.30
C LYS A 109 1.05 -41.17 -21.81
N THR A 110 2.23 -41.04 -22.43
CA THR A 110 2.37 -40.98 -23.89
C THR A 110 2.64 -42.34 -24.53
N GLY A 111 3.33 -43.25 -23.82
CA GLY A 111 3.76 -44.57 -24.35
C GLY A 111 4.73 -44.46 -25.54
N GLN A 112 5.27 -43.26 -25.83
CA GLN A 112 6.08 -43.05 -27.03
C GLN A 112 7.52 -43.53 -26.86
N VAL A 113 8.03 -44.21 -27.87
CA VAL A 113 9.41 -44.72 -27.93
C VAL A 113 10.44 -43.57 -27.72
N ARG A 114 10.15 -42.37 -28.18
CA ARG A 114 11.01 -41.20 -28.01
C ARG A 114 11.18 -40.81 -26.53
N ASP A 115 10.13 -40.93 -25.75
CA ASP A 115 10.16 -40.63 -24.30
C ASP A 115 10.85 -41.75 -23.52
N ALA A 116 10.70 -42.99 -23.93
CA ALA A 116 11.45 -44.12 -23.42
C ALA A 116 12.97 -43.95 -23.67
N ALA A 117 13.36 -43.60 -24.88
CA ALA A 117 14.77 -43.36 -25.22
C ALA A 117 15.41 -42.27 -24.41
N LYS A 118 14.70 -41.16 -24.12
CA LYS A 118 15.17 -40.08 -23.23
C LYS A 118 15.34 -40.54 -21.79
N PHE A 119 14.43 -41.34 -21.27
CA PHE A 119 14.49 -41.87 -19.93
C PHE A 119 15.73 -42.78 -19.74
N PHE A 120 15.96 -43.72 -20.66
CA PHE A 120 17.09 -44.64 -20.59
C PHE A 120 18.45 -43.95 -20.78
N ARG A 121 18.54 -42.90 -21.62
CA ARG A 121 19.78 -42.15 -21.80
C ARG A 121 20.25 -41.47 -20.50
N ASN A 122 19.34 -41.07 -19.62
CA ASN A 122 19.65 -40.40 -18.36
C ASN A 122 19.83 -41.39 -17.21
N LEU A 123 19.79 -42.67 -17.45
CA LEU A 123 20.06 -43.72 -16.47
C LEU A 123 21.49 -44.23 -16.48
N VAL A 124 22.22 -43.95 -17.56
CA VAL A 124 23.64 -44.24 -17.72
C VAL A 124 24.46 -42.96 -17.47
#